data_1b6684bc46faf94df01398d67f951046
#
_entry.id   1b6684bc46faf94df01398d67f951046
#
_cell.length_a   1.000
_cell.length_b   1.000
_cell.length_c   1.000
_cell.angle_alpha   90.00
_cell.angle_beta   90.00
_cell.angle_gamma   90.00
#
_symmetry.space_group_name_H-M   'P 1'
#
loop_
_entity.id
_entity.type
_entity.pdbx_description
1 polymer ?
#
loop_
_entity_poly.entity_id
_entity_poly.type
_entity_poly.pdbx_seq_one_letter_code
_entity_poly.pdbx_strand_id
1 'polypeptide(L)'
;MPLADLLFTMLNRRGITLNLELRNYMKIAHPGMEISKPGYLKQRMKLNPLAFYELYRYHNRNFYAESGFSTFQGYLVLASDGSGINIPTTRETLEEFGTSSRKGTKPQASIGLGCLYDVMNRMILESDCCKCKFDEMRLAEEQIDRVRETIGASQPFLVVMDRGYPSTAAFIRMMEKGILFLVRLKSSDYKKEQSALSGPDGWVDILLDKSRINHYKGTDIGQR
;
A
#
# COMPACT_ATOMS: atom_id res chain seq x y z
N MET A 1 10.43 -26.19 -16.28
CA MET A 1 9.44 -25.92 -15.22
C MET A 1 8.31 -25.12 -15.83
N PRO A 2 7.06 -25.58 -15.74
CA PRO A 2 5.89 -24.85 -16.18
C PRO A 2 5.73 -23.50 -15.48
N LEU A 3 5.04 -22.54 -16.11
CA LEU A 3 4.84 -21.20 -15.54
C LEU A 3 4.06 -21.26 -14.22
N ALA A 4 3.02 -22.08 -14.15
CA ALA A 4 2.23 -22.25 -12.93
C ALA A 4 3.08 -22.71 -11.73
N ASP A 5 3.98 -23.68 -11.93
CA ASP A 5 4.89 -24.16 -10.89
C ASP A 5 5.88 -23.08 -10.45
N LEU A 6 6.37 -22.28 -11.42
CA LEU A 6 7.27 -21.16 -11.13
C LEU A 6 6.57 -20.12 -10.26
N LEU A 7 5.36 -19.70 -10.60
CA LEU A 7 4.56 -18.76 -9.83
C LEU A 7 4.23 -19.34 -8.44
N PHE A 8 3.76 -20.60 -8.40
CA PHE A 8 3.41 -21.25 -7.15
C PHE A 8 4.58 -21.33 -6.17
N THR A 9 5.76 -21.71 -6.65
CA THR A 9 6.98 -21.78 -5.80
C THR A 9 7.46 -20.42 -5.33
N MET A 10 7.19 -19.34 -6.07
CA MET A 10 7.52 -17.97 -5.67
C MET A 10 6.55 -17.43 -4.61
N LEU A 11 5.26 -17.71 -4.75
CA LEU A 11 4.21 -17.25 -3.83
C LEU A 11 4.19 -18.03 -2.50
N ASN A 12 4.52 -19.32 -2.54
CA ASN A 12 4.44 -20.19 -1.36
C ASN A 12 5.79 -20.40 -0.65
N ARG A 13 6.67 -19.38 -0.65
CA ARG A 13 7.94 -19.41 0.07
C ARG A 13 7.74 -19.59 1.58
N ARG A 14 8.43 -20.57 2.18
CA ARG A 14 8.33 -20.89 3.63
C ARG A 14 9.49 -20.35 4.46
N GLY A 15 10.40 -19.57 3.85
CA GLY A 15 11.55 -19.01 4.56
C GLY A 15 12.71 -19.97 4.81
N ILE A 16 12.66 -21.17 4.25
CA ILE A 16 13.78 -22.13 4.24
C ILE A 16 14.68 -21.91 3.00
N THR A 17 15.77 -22.67 2.89
CA THR A 17 16.67 -22.52 1.72
C THR A 17 15.96 -22.87 0.43
N LEU A 18 16.24 -22.12 -0.64
CA LEU A 18 15.60 -22.32 -1.96
C LEU A 18 15.76 -23.77 -2.46
N ASN A 19 16.92 -24.39 -2.26
CA ASN A 19 17.14 -25.78 -2.67
C ASN A 19 16.16 -26.75 -1.97
N LEU A 20 15.92 -26.54 -0.68
CA LEU A 20 15.02 -27.38 0.10
C LEU A 20 13.55 -27.11 -0.30
N GLU A 21 13.19 -25.87 -0.54
CA GLU A 21 11.84 -25.53 -1.03
C GLU A 21 11.55 -26.20 -2.39
N LEU A 22 12.47 -26.08 -3.34
CA LEU A 22 12.35 -26.69 -4.66
C LEU A 22 12.26 -28.23 -4.58
N ARG A 23 13.13 -28.84 -3.77
CA ARG A 23 13.10 -30.29 -3.56
C ARG A 23 11.77 -30.75 -2.97
N ASN A 24 11.26 -30.07 -1.93
CA ASN A 24 9.99 -30.41 -1.31
C ASN A 24 8.82 -30.23 -2.27
N TYR A 25 8.83 -29.15 -3.05
CA TYR A 25 7.81 -28.90 -4.05
C TYR A 25 7.80 -29.99 -5.14
N MET A 26 8.97 -30.26 -5.76
CA MET A 26 9.09 -31.24 -6.84
C MET A 26 8.72 -32.65 -6.39
N LYS A 27 9.06 -33.03 -5.16
CA LYS A 27 8.68 -34.34 -4.60
C LYS A 27 7.17 -34.56 -4.56
N ILE A 28 6.38 -33.48 -4.38
CA ILE A 28 4.92 -33.54 -4.30
C ILE A 28 4.29 -33.36 -5.68
N ALA A 29 4.69 -32.29 -6.39
CA ALA A 29 4.05 -31.88 -7.64
C ALA A 29 4.51 -32.71 -8.85
N HIS A 30 5.77 -33.16 -8.87
CA HIS A 30 6.39 -33.86 -9.99
C HIS A 30 7.31 -34.98 -9.48
N PRO A 31 6.77 -36.09 -8.93
CA PRO A 31 7.59 -37.18 -8.40
C PRO A 31 8.56 -37.73 -9.46
N GLY A 32 9.84 -37.87 -9.08
CA GLY A 32 10.89 -38.34 -9.96
C GLY A 32 11.56 -37.27 -10.84
N MET A 33 11.08 -36.04 -10.79
CA MET A 33 11.73 -34.89 -11.47
C MET A 33 12.52 -34.04 -10.47
N GLU A 34 13.66 -33.54 -10.90
CA GLU A 34 14.48 -32.62 -10.13
C GLU A 34 14.72 -31.33 -10.91
N ILE A 35 14.78 -30.22 -10.19
CA ILE A 35 15.20 -28.93 -10.74
C ILE A 35 16.37 -28.39 -9.93
N SER A 36 17.42 -28.00 -10.63
CA SER A 36 18.56 -27.35 -9.98
C SER A 36 18.26 -25.90 -9.64
N LYS A 37 18.82 -25.39 -8.53
CA LYS A 37 18.71 -23.97 -8.17
C LYS A 37 19.12 -23.03 -9.31
N PRO A 38 20.24 -23.22 -10.04
CA PRO A 38 20.58 -22.39 -11.18
C PRO A 38 19.53 -22.43 -12.29
N GLY A 39 19.00 -23.62 -12.60
CA GLY A 39 17.94 -23.78 -13.60
C GLY A 39 16.68 -23.02 -13.23
N TYR A 40 16.24 -23.13 -11.98
CA TYR A 40 15.12 -22.37 -11.44
C TYR A 40 15.34 -20.85 -11.54
N LEU A 41 16.51 -20.36 -11.09
CA LEU A 41 16.81 -18.93 -11.11
C LEU A 41 16.82 -18.38 -12.54
N LYS A 42 17.36 -19.13 -13.52
CA LYS A 42 17.31 -18.76 -14.95
C LYS A 42 15.86 -18.63 -15.46
N GLN A 43 14.95 -19.52 -15.03
CA GLN A 43 13.53 -19.42 -15.41
C GLN A 43 12.88 -18.21 -14.74
N ARG A 44 13.15 -17.99 -13.46
CA ARG A 44 12.62 -16.84 -12.72
C ARG A 44 13.03 -15.50 -13.35
N MET A 45 14.26 -15.37 -13.84
CA MET A 45 14.74 -14.15 -14.51
C MET A 45 14.01 -13.83 -15.81
N LYS A 46 13.36 -14.81 -16.44
CA LYS A 46 12.57 -14.61 -17.68
C LYS A 46 11.14 -14.11 -17.38
N LEU A 47 10.70 -14.22 -16.14
CA LEU A 47 9.36 -13.81 -15.75
C LEU A 47 9.28 -12.29 -15.68
N ASN A 48 8.34 -11.71 -16.41
CA ASN A 48 8.03 -10.30 -16.25
C ASN A 48 7.37 -10.08 -14.88
N PRO A 49 7.91 -9.21 -14.01
CA PRO A 49 7.33 -8.91 -12.71
C PRO A 49 5.87 -8.44 -12.76
N LEU A 50 5.45 -7.79 -13.85
CA LEU A 50 4.06 -7.37 -14.07
C LEU A 50 3.07 -8.54 -14.06
N ALA A 51 3.52 -9.78 -14.27
CA ALA A 51 2.66 -10.96 -14.16
C ALA A 51 2.04 -11.09 -12.75
N PHE A 52 2.77 -10.71 -11.70
CA PHE A 52 2.23 -10.72 -10.34
C PHE A 52 1.22 -9.60 -10.11
N TYR A 53 1.47 -8.43 -10.69
CA TYR A 53 0.54 -7.31 -10.63
C TYR A 53 -0.79 -7.65 -11.32
N GLU A 54 -0.75 -8.24 -12.52
CA GLU A 54 -1.95 -8.65 -13.24
C GLU A 54 -2.69 -9.80 -12.53
N LEU A 55 -1.96 -10.77 -11.99
CA LEU A 55 -2.55 -11.88 -11.23
C LEU A 55 -3.29 -11.38 -9.98
N TYR A 56 -2.68 -10.47 -9.26
CA TYR A 56 -3.24 -9.84 -8.08
C TYR A 56 -4.48 -8.99 -8.41
N ARG A 57 -4.44 -8.18 -9.47
CA ARG A 57 -5.61 -7.39 -9.93
C ARG A 57 -6.75 -8.28 -10.38
N TYR A 58 -6.45 -9.33 -11.13
CA TYR A 58 -7.45 -10.32 -11.55
C TYR A 58 -8.12 -10.99 -10.35
N HIS A 59 -7.34 -11.41 -9.37
CA HIS A 59 -7.87 -12.02 -8.14
C HIS A 59 -8.79 -11.05 -7.38
N ASN A 60 -8.35 -9.83 -7.16
CA ASN A 60 -9.14 -8.83 -6.45
C ASN A 60 -10.43 -8.47 -7.19
N ARG A 61 -10.36 -8.22 -8.50
CA ARG A 61 -11.56 -7.92 -9.30
C ARG A 61 -12.60 -9.04 -9.23
N ASN A 62 -12.17 -10.30 -9.34
CA ASN A 62 -13.09 -11.43 -9.22
C ASN A 62 -13.71 -11.52 -7.84
N PHE A 63 -12.92 -11.30 -6.78
CA PHE A 63 -13.43 -11.32 -5.40
C PHE A 63 -14.51 -10.25 -5.17
N TYR A 64 -14.31 -9.03 -5.65
CA TYR A 64 -15.28 -7.95 -5.48
C TYR A 64 -16.40 -7.95 -6.53
N ALA A 65 -16.29 -8.71 -7.60
CA ALA A 65 -17.39 -8.91 -8.54
C ALA A 65 -18.43 -9.90 -7.99
N GLU A 66 -18.04 -10.78 -7.07
CA GLU A 66 -18.95 -11.71 -6.40
C GLU A 66 -19.64 -11.02 -5.22
N SER A 67 -20.89 -11.36 -4.97
CA SER A 67 -21.61 -10.95 -3.77
C SER A 67 -21.13 -11.78 -2.58
N GLY A 68 -20.83 -11.16 -1.45
CA GLY A 68 -20.50 -11.89 -0.23
C GLY A 68 -19.27 -11.39 0.53
N PHE A 69 -18.60 -10.36 0.04
CA PHE A 69 -17.54 -9.70 0.82
C PHE A 69 -18.13 -8.90 2.00
N SER A 70 -17.36 -8.80 3.06
CA SER A 70 -17.79 -8.17 4.30
C SER A 70 -17.70 -6.63 4.22
N THR A 71 -18.70 -5.94 4.76
CA THR A 71 -18.73 -4.48 4.86
C THR A 71 -19.09 -4.04 6.28
N PHE A 72 -18.71 -2.84 6.66
CA PHE A 72 -19.17 -2.16 7.87
C PHE A 72 -20.26 -1.15 7.48
N GLN A 73 -21.51 -1.43 7.84
CA GLN A 73 -22.67 -0.58 7.48
C GLN A 73 -22.75 -0.27 5.96
N GLY A 74 -22.41 -1.23 5.12
CA GLY A 74 -22.41 -1.08 3.67
C GLY A 74 -21.11 -0.50 3.07
N TYR A 75 -20.16 -0.06 3.88
CA TYR A 75 -18.87 0.49 3.45
C TYR A 75 -17.77 -0.55 3.52
N LEU A 76 -16.88 -0.60 2.54
CA LEU A 76 -15.57 -1.22 2.70
C LEU A 76 -14.71 -0.34 3.62
N VAL A 77 -13.97 -0.95 4.54
CA VAL A 77 -13.05 -0.23 5.44
C VAL A 77 -11.64 -0.44 4.95
N LEU A 78 -11.08 0.60 4.32
CA LEU A 78 -9.76 0.56 3.69
C LEU A 78 -8.74 1.26 4.58
N ALA A 79 -7.71 0.55 5.01
CA ALA A 79 -6.59 1.13 5.75
C ALA A 79 -5.45 1.47 4.79
N SER A 80 -4.94 2.70 4.87
CA SER A 80 -3.74 3.12 4.14
C SER A 80 -2.55 3.16 5.09
N ASP A 81 -1.45 2.51 4.72
CA ASP A 81 -0.20 2.52 5.48
C ASP A 81 1.02 2.42 4.58
N GLY A 82 2.11 3.02 5.04
CA GLY A 82 3.42 2.99 4.40
C GLY A 82 4.44 2.22 5.22
N SER A 83 5.32 1.48 4.56
CA SER A 83 6.37 0.69 5.20
C SER A 83 7.68 0.75 4.43
N GLY A 84 8.80 0.54 5.14
CA GLY A 84 10.12 0.40 4.52
C GLY A 84 10.57 -1.06 4.53
N ILE A 85 11.03 -1.57 3.38
CA ILE A 85 11.55 -2.92 3.24
C ILE A 85 13.02 -2.87 2.86
N ASN A 86 13.89 -3.50 3.66
CA ASN A 86 15.28 -3.65 3.33
C ASN A 86 15.47 -4.65 2.18
N ILE A 87 16.25 -4.24 1.19
CA ILE A 87 16.57 -5.07 0.03
C ILE A 87 18.10 -5.30 -0.05
N PRO A 88 18.57 -6.27 -0.85
CA PRO A 88 20.01 -6.45 -1.05
C PRO A 88 20.66 -5.14 -1.47
N THR A 89 21.75 -4.77 -0.77
CA THR A 89 22.45 -3.52 -0.98
C THR A 89 23.50 -3.70 -2.08
N THR A 90 23.23 -3.15 -3.24
CA THR A 90 24.15 -2.99 -4.36
C THR A 90 24.22 -1.51 -4.73
N ARG A 91 25.13 -1.16 -5.62
CA ARG A 91 25.22 0.20 -6.15
C ARG A 91 23.91 0.59 -6.85
N GLU A 92 23.39 -0.28 -7.69
CA GLU A 92 22.17 -0.07 -8.47
C GLU A 92 20.95 0.09 -7.56
N THR A 93 20.80 -0.73 -6.51
CA THR A 93 19.67 -0.64 -5.59
C THR A 93 19.73 0.62 -4.71
N LEU A 94 20.92 1.11 -4.37
CA LEU A 94 21.08 2.38 -3.67
C LEU A 94 20.76 3.58 -4.57
N GLU A 95 21.17 3.56 -5.82
CA GLU A 95 20.90 4.62 -6.80
C GLU A 95 19.40 4.68 -7.15
N GLU A 96 18.75 3.55 -7.33
CA GLU A 96 17.33 3.46 -7.71
C GLU A 96 16.39 3.80 -6.54
N PHE A 97 16.56 3.16 -5.39
CA PHE A 97 15.61 3.22 -4.28
C PHE A 97 16.07 4.08 -3.10
N GLY A 98 17.37 4.27 -2.94
CA GLY A 98 17.93 5.02 -1.84
C GLY A 98 18.19 4.20 -0.59
N THR A 99 18.37 4.88 0.54
CA THR A 99 18.71 4.26 1.82
C THR A 99 17.88 4.81 2.97
N SER A 100 17.48 3.91 3.88
CA SER A 100 16.86 4.25 5.16
C SER A 100 17.89 4.41 6.30
N SER A 101 19.18 4.17 6.03
CA SER A 101 20.23 4.21 7.05
C SER A 101 20.42 5.60 7.64
N ARG A 102 20.70 5.66 8.94
CA ARG A 102 21.05 6.91 9.62
C ARG A 102 22.44 7.41 9.17
N LYS A 103 22.63 8.72 9.19
CA LYS A 103 23.93 9.34 8.91
C LYS A 103 25.02 8.72 9.81
N GLY A 104 26.11 8.26 9.19
CA GLY A 104 27.24 7.62 9.90
C GLY A 104 27.16 6.09 10.02
N THR A 105 26.09 5.45 9.54
CA THR A 105 26.00 3.99 9.43
C THR A 105 26.24 3.51 8.00
N LYS A 106 26.57 2.22 7.83
CA LYS A 106 26.69 1.64 6.48
C LYS A 106 25.35 1.79 5.75
N PRO A 107 25.36 2.24 4.50
CA PRO A 107 24.14 2.34 3.70
C PRO A 107 23.46 0.98 3.57
N GLN A 108 22.17 0.91 3.86
CA GLN A 108 21.30 -0.23 3.60
C GLN A 108 20.25 0.18 2.58
N ALA A 109 20.23 -0.45 1.41
CA ALA A 109 19.21 -0.17 0.42
C ALA A 109 17.84 -0.58 0.93
N SER A 110 16.85 0.30 0.73
CA SER A 110 15.47 0.09 1.15
C SER A 110 14.51 0.60 0.08
N ILE A 111 13.38 -0.08 -0.07
CA ILE A 111 12.23 0.40 -0.85
C ILE A 111 11.15 0.90 0.09
N GLY A 112 10.43 1.93 -0.34
CA GLY A 112 9.15 2.30 0.23
C GLY A 112 8.06 1.38 -0.33
N LEU A 113 7.13 0.98 0.50
CA LEU A 113 5.94 0.22 0.13
C LEU A 113 4.72 0.94 0.69
N GLY A 114 3.83 1.42 -0.17
CA GLY A 114 2.52 1.89 0.25
C GLY A 114 1.45 0.87 -0.09
N CYS A 115 0.51 0.66 0.81
CA CYS A 115 -0.59 -0.29 0.63
C CYS A 115 -1.93 0.33 0.99
N LEU A 116 -2.96 -0.03 0.24
CA LEU A 116 -4.36 0.17 0.59
C LEU A 116 -4.97 -1.21 0.87
N TYR A 117 -5.40 -1.44 2.11
CA TYR A 117 -5.79 -2.73 2.64
C TYR A 117 -7.25 -2.75 3.08
N ASP A 118 -8.04 -3.68 2.57
CA ASP A 118 -9.41 -3.93 3.08
C ASP A 118 -9.33 -4.72 4.39
N VAL A 119 -9.69 -4.05 5.47
CA VAL A 119 -9.59 -4.57 6.84
C VAL A 119 -10.56 -5.73 7.08
N MET A 120 -11.77 -5.64 6.54
CA MET A 120 -12.82 -6.63 6.77
C MET A 120 -12.58 -7.92 6.00
N ASN A 121 -12.08 -7.82 4.77
CA ASN A 121 -11.86 -8.96 3.88
C ASN A 121 -10.40 -9.43 3.85
N ARG A 122 -9.50 -8.72 4.53
CA ARG A 122 -8.07 -9.05 4.62
C ARG A 122 -7.38 -9.10 3.26
N MET A 123 -7.73 -8.15 2.39
CA MET A 123 -7.22 -8.07 1.02
C MET A 123 -6.37 -6.82 0.84
N ILE A 124 -5.20 -6.94 0.23
CA ILE A 124 -4.47 -5.79 -0.28
C ILE A 124 -5.15 -5.38 -1.59
N LEU A 125 -5.65 -4.16 -1.70
CA LEU A 125 -6.34 -3.67 -2.90
C LEU A 125 -5.43 -2.90 -3.84
N GLU A 126 -4.52 -2.13 -3.29
CA GLU A 126 -3.47 -1.43 -4.02
C GLU A 126 -2.14 -1.57 -3.28
N SER A 127 -1.05 -1.69 -4.02
CA SER A 127 0.30 -1.68 -3.47
C SER A 127 1.29 -1.13 -4.47
N ASP A 128 2.15 -0.22 -4.01
CA ASP A 128 3.18 0.39 -4.84
C ASP A 128 4.53 0.33 -4.15
N CYS A 129 5.55 -0.06 -4.92
CA CYS A 129 6.94 0.04 -4.52
C CYS A 129 7.53 1.35 -5.05
N CYS A 130 8.18 2.10 -4.18
CA CYS A 130 8.76 3.41 -4.52
C CYS A 130 10.13 3.60 -3.85
N LYS A 131 10.73 4.77 -4.02
CA LYS A 131 11.95 5.14 -3.29
C LYS A 131 11.69 5.09 -1.79
N CYS A 132 12.72 4.77 -1.00
CA CYS A 132 12.59 4.60 0.46
C CYS A 132 12.07 5.85 1.20
N LYS A 133 12.22 7.03 0.58
CA LYS A 133 11.62 8.28 1.05
C LYS A 133 10.59 8.74 0.04
N PHE A 134 9.34 8.65 0.41
CA PHE A 134 8.21 9.00 -0.44
C PHE A 134 7.15 9.77 0.36
N ASP A 135 6.29 10.45 -0.35
CA ASP A 135 5.13 11.12 0.23
C ASP A 135 4.00 10.09 0.37
N GLU A 136 3.80 9.60 1.60
CA GLU A 136 2.80 8.58 1.91
C GLU A 136 1.38 9.06 1.58
N MET A 137 1.09 10.35 1.85
CA MET A 137 -0.25 10.90 1.59
C MET A 137 -0.55 10.97 0.10
N ARG A 138 0.40 11.45 -0.71
CA ARG A 138 0.25 11.49 -2.15
C ARG A 138 0.05 10.09 -2.74
N LEU A 139 0.85 9.13 -2.28
CA LEU A 139 0.71 7.75 -2.73
C LEU A 139 -0.65 7.15 -2.35
N ALA A 140 -1.12 7.42 -1.13
CA ALA A 140 -2.45 7.01 -0.68
C ALA A 140 -3.56 7.60 -1.56
N GLU A 141 -3.48 8.89 -1.91
CA GLU A 141 -4.46 9.52 -2.80
C GLU A 141 -4.47 8.85 -4.19
N GLU A 142 -3.31 8.56 -4.76
CA GLU A 142 -3.19 7.85 -6.05
C GLU A 142 -3.78 6.43 -5.96
N GLN A 143 -3.57 5.71 -4.87
CA GLN A 143 -4.16 4.39 -4.62
C GLN A 143 -5.69 4.45 -4.45
N ILE A 144 -6.17 5.44 -3.72
CA ILE A 144 -7.62 5.69 -3.52
C ILE A 144 -8.31 5.98 -4.87
N ASP A 145 -7.66 6.70 -5.77
CA ASP A 145 -8.22 6.96 -7.09
C ASP A 145 -8.31 5.68 -7.94
N ARG A 146 -7.30 4.81 -7.87
CA ARG A 146 -7.27 3.56 -8.63
C ARG A 146 -8.17 2.46 -8.08
N VAL A 147 -8.41 2.43 -6.77
CA VAL A 147 -9.13 1.33 -6.11
C VAL A 147 -10.53 1.09 -6.67
N ARG A 148 -11.19 2.14 -7.16
CA ARG A 148 -12.53 2.05 -7.77
C ARG A 148 -12.57 1.12 -9.00
N GLU A 149 -11.45 0.96 -9.70
CA GLU A 149 -11.34 0.00 -10.82
C GLU A 149 -11.41 -1.45 -10.34
N THR A 150 -11.07 -1.70 -9.08
CA THR A 150 -11.05 -3.04 -8.47
C THR A 150 -12.36 -3.36 -7.77
N ILE A 151 -12.87 -2.43 -6.95
CA ILE A 151 -14.07 -2.66 -6.13
C ILE A 151 -15.39 -2.27 -6.81
N GLY A 152 -15.33 -1.61 -7.96
CA GLY A 152 -16.48 -1.05 -8.66
C GLY A 152 -16.78 0.40 -8.26
N ALA A 153 -17.26 1.17 -9.23
CA ALA A 153 -17.46 2.63 -9.07
C ALA A 153 -18.54 2.98 -8.02
N SER A 154 -19.54 2.12 -7.85
CA SER A 154 -20.67 2.35 -6.93
C SER A 154 -20.44 1.85 -5.51
N GLN A 155 -19.41 1.03 -5.26
CA GLN A 155 -19.14 0.51 -3.93
C GLN A 155 -18.61 1.62 -3.02
N PRO A 156 -19.34 1.98 -1.92
CA PRO A 156 -18.86 2.98 -0.99
C PRO A 156 -17.73 2.42 -0.11
N PHE A 157 -16.81 3.28 0.26
CA PHE A 157 -15.72 2.92 1.16
C PHE A 157 -15.36 4.08 2.11
N LEU A 158 -14.75 3.70 3.23
CA LEU A 158 -14.18 4.58 4.26
C LEU A 158 -12.68 4.32 4.29
N VAL A 159 -11.86 5.37 4.24
CA VAL A 159 -10.40 5.25 4.37
C VAL A 159 -9.97 5.56 5.81
N VAL A 160 -9.21 4.65 6.40
CA VAL A 160 -8.62 4.80 7.74
C VAL A 160 -7.13 5.08 7.60
N MET A 161 -6.65 6.13 8.25
CA MET A 161 -5.25 6.58 8.16
C MET A 161 -4.68 6.89 9.54
N ASP A 162 -3.39 6.62 9.74
CA ASP A 162 -2.68 6.94 10.98
C ASP A 162 -2.24 8.42 11.02
N ARG A 163 -1.70 8.82 12.18
CA ARG A 163 -1.22 10.18 12.50
C ARG A 163 -0.03 10.68 11.66
N GLY A 164 0.46 9.90 10.72
CA GLY A 164 1.44 10.30 9.71
C GLY A 164 0.81 11.07 8.54
N TYR A 165 -0.48 10.90 8.32
CA TYR A 165 -1.24 11.36 7.15
C TYR A 165 -1.97 12.72 7.27
N PRO A 166 -2.15 13.38 8.44
CA PRO A 166 -2.97 14.59 8.52
C PRO A 166 -2.45 15.69 7.60
N SER A 167 -3.26 16.03 6.61
CA SER A 167 -3.03 17.11 5.66
C SER A 167 -4.37 17.78 5.33
N THR A 168 -4.52 19.05 5.67
CA THR A 168 -5.75 19.80 5.36
C THR A 168 -6.06 19.74 3.86
N ALA A 169 -5.03 19.83 3.00
CA ALA A 169 -5.18 19.74 1.55
C ALA A 169 -5.75 18.38 1.11
N ALA A 170 -5.23 17.29 1.67
CA ALA A 170 -5.71 15.95 1.36
C ALA A 170 -7.15 15.74 1.84
N PHE A 171 -7.50 16.27 3.02
CA PHE A 171 -8.88 16.20 3.51
C PHE A 171 -9.87 16.92 2.59
N ILE A 172 -9.50 18.12 2.10
CA ILE A 172 -10.32 18.86 1.14
C ILE A 172 -10.51 18.03 -0.14
N ARG A 173 -9.43 17.49 -0.72
CA ARG A 173 -9.52 16.67 -1.95
C ARG A 173 -10.38 15.41 -1.76
N MET A 174 -10.26 14.73 -0.62
CA MET A 174 -11.11 13.57 -0.31
C MET A 174 -12.59 13.98 -0.17
N MET A 175 -12.88 15.08 0.52
CA MET A 175 -14.24 15.60 0.65
C MET A 175 -14.85 15.97 -0.71
N GLU A 176 -14.08 16.62 -1.60
CA GLU A 176 -14.51 16.95 -2.97
C GLU A 176 -14.82 15.69 -3.80
N LYS A 177 -14.10 14.59 -3.57
CA LYS A 177 -14.33 13.29 -4.21
C LYS A 177 -15.45 12.47 -3.51
N GLY A 178 -16.08 13.00 -2.45
CA GLY A 178 -17.08 12.29 -1.67
C GLY A 178 -16.55 11.05 -0.94
N ILE A 179 -15.26 11.04 -0.61
CA ILE A 179 -14.60 9.93 0.08
C ILE A 179 -14.70 10.18 1.60
N LEU A 180 -15.25 9.22 2.31
CA LEU A 180 -15.25 9.23 3.78
C LEU A 180 -13.87 8.82 4.30
N PHE A 181 -13.39 9.49 5.34
CA PHE A 181 -12.11 9.16 5.95
C PHE A 181 -12.14 9.29 7.46
N LEU A 182 -11.35 8.47 8.13
CA LEU A 182 -11.08 8.49 9.56
C LEU A 182 -9.57 8.59 9.77
N VAL A 183 -9.12 9.66 10.42
CA VAL A 183 -7.69 9.92 10.61
C VAL A 183 -7.38 10.08 12.08
N ARG A 184 -6.38 9.35 12.55
CA ARG A 184 -5.85 9.58 13.90
C ARG A 184 -4.98 10.84 13.89
N LEU A 185 -5.28 11.80 14.75
CA LEU A 185 -4.50 13.03 14.93
C LEU A 185 -3.49 12.91 16.07
N LYS A 186 -2.41 13.68 15.97
CA LYS A 186 -1.52 13.93 17.11
C LYS A 186 -2.15 14.95 18.02
N SER A 187 -1.81 14.95 19.30
CA SER A 187 -2.23 15.99 20.24
C SER A 187 -1.77 17.40 19.87
N SER A 188 -0.78 17.51 18.98
CA SER A 188 -0.30 18.78 18.43
C SER A 188 -1.12 19.31 17.27
N ASP A 189 -1.90 18.44 16.60
CA ASP A 189 -2.64 18.80 15.40
C ASP A 189 -3.99 19.40 15.78
N TYR A 190 -4.43 20.44 15.08
CA TYR A 190 -5.74 21.08 15.32
C TYR A 190 -6.03 21.40 16.80
N LYS A 191 -5.03 21.92 17.54
CA LYS A 191 -5.12 22.17 18.98
C LYS A 191 -6.29 23.07 19.38
N LYS A 192 -6.58 24.11 18.58
CA LYS A 192 -7.69 25.02 18.84
C LYS A 192 -9.03 24.29 18.79
N GLU A 193 -9.20 23.47 17.77
CA GLU A 193 -10.39 22.68 17.53
C GLU A 193 -10.53 21.58 18.60
N GLN A 194 -9.45 20.87 18.92
CA GLN A 194 -9.47 19.88 20.01
C GLN A 194 -9.83 20.51 21.36
N SER A 195 -9.31 21.73 21.64
CA SER A 195 -9.62 22.46 22.90
C SER A 195 -11.05 23.02 22.93
N ALA A 196 -11.72 23.14 21.81
CA ALA A 196 -13.11 23.59 21.72
C ALA A 196 -14.13 22.47 22.00
N LEU A 197 -13.68 21.22 22.01
CA LEU A 197 -14.53 20.10 22.39
C LEU A 197 -14.91 20.18 23.87
N SER A 198 -16.21 20.08 24.16
CA SER A 198 -16.73 20.08 25.54
C SER A 198 -16.63 18.73 26.26
N GLY A 199 -16.19 17.68 25.55
CA GLY A 199 -16.11 16.31 26.05
C GLY A 199 -15.18 15.44 25.21
N PRO A 200 -15.14 14.13 25.46
CA PRO A 200 -14.28 13.19 24.74
C PRO A 200 -14.72 12.97 23.28
N ASP A 201 -15.92 13.37 22.93
CA ASP A 201 -16.54 13.25 21.60
C ASP A 201 -17.37 14.50 21.30
N GLY A 202 -17.43 14.90 20.02
CA GLY A 202 -18.19 16.06 19.57
C GLY A 202 -17.83 16.54 18.19
N TRP A 203 -18.59 17.54 17.73
CA TRP A 203 -18.38 18.22 16.46
C TRP A 203 -17.64 19.54 16.66
N VAL A 204 -16.74 19.86 15.76
CA VAL A 204 -16.00 21.12 15.76
C VAL A 204 -15.75 21.57 14.33
N ASP A 205 -15.91 22.87 14.07
CA ASP A 205 -15.63 23.47 12.78
C ASP A 205 -14.14 23.77 12.62
N ILE A 206 -13.57 23.34 11.50
CA ILE A 206 -12.19 23.67 11.13
C ILE A 206 -12.23 24.86 10.18
N LEU A 207 -11.84 26.03 10.69
CA LEU A 207 -11.78 27.25 9.88
C LEU A 207 -10.50 27.25 9.03
N LEU A 208 -10.66 27.39 7.71
CA LEU A 208 -9.58 27.60 6.76
C LEU A 208 -9.26 29.09 6.67
N ASP A 209 -8.58 29.61 7.67
CA ASP A 209 -8.12 31.00 7.68
C ASP A 209 -6.96 31.25 6.70
N LYS A 210 -6.63 32.54 6.48
CA LYS A 210 -5.54 32.93 5.58
C LYS A 210 -4.18 32.32 5.94
N SER A 211 -3.93 32.02 7.20
CA SER A 211 -2.67 31.41 7.64
C SER A 211 -2.56 29.95 7.19
N ARG A 212 -3.66 29.23 7.25
CA ARG A 212 -3.76 27.84 6.77
C ARG A 212 -3.75 27.75 5.24
N ILE A 213 -4.47 28.67 4.57
CA ILE A 213 -4.53 28.72 3.10
C ILE A 213 -3.22 29.18 2.49
N ASN A 214 -2.52 30.14 3.11
CA ASN A 214 -1.22 30.62 2.62
C ASN A 214 -0.16 29.53 2.52
N HIS A 215 -0.26 28.49 3.34
CA HIS A 215 0.61 27.31 3.26
C HIS A 215 0.44 26.54 1.94
N TYR A 216 -0.71 26.69 1.28
CA TYR A 216 -1.05 26.03 0.01
C TYR A 216 -1.02 26.95 -1.20
N LYS A 217 -0.41 28.18 -1.08
CA LYS A 217 -0.20 29.06 -2.22
C LYS A 217 0.60 28.38 -3.31
N GLY A 218 0.10 28.43 -4.54
CA GLY A 218 0.71 27.74 -5.69
C GLY A 218 0.29 26.29 -5.88
N THR A 219 -0.52 25.73 -4.99
CA THR A 219 -1.17 24.44 -5.18
C THR A 219 -2.57 24.62 -5.78
N ASP A 220 -3.16 23.51 -6.26
CA ASP A 220 -4.55 23.44 -6.76
C ASP A 220 -5.57 23.97 -5.72
N ILE A 221 -5.34 23.73 -4.44
CA ILE A 221 -6.19 24.18 -3.33
C ILE A 221 -6.04 25.67 -3.04
N GLY A 222 -4.83 26.19 -3.13
CA GLY A 222 -4.56 27.62 -2.91
C GLY A 222 -5.05 28.54 -4.04
N GLN A 223 -5.50 27.96 -5.16
CA GLN A 223 -6.07 28.70 -6.31
C GLN A 223 -7.60 28.77 -6.28
N ARG A 224 -8.26 28.09 -5.38
CA ARG A 224 -9.71 28.04 -5.13
C ARG A 224 -10.08 28.93 -3.96
#